data_e93c18d77dc0c25fd643796beb2bac97
#
_entry.id   e93c18d77dc0c25fd643796beb2bac97
#
_cell.length_a   1.000
_cell.length_b   1.000
_cell.length_c   1.000
_cell.angle_alpha   90.00
_cell.angle_beta   90.00
_cell.angle_gamma   90.00
#
_symmetry.space_group_name_H-M   'P 1'
#
loop_
_entity.id
_entity.type
_entity.pdbx_description
1 polymer ?
#
loop_
_entity_poly.entity_id
_entity_poly.type
_entity_poly.pdbx_seq_one_letter_code
_entity_poly.pdbx_strand_id
1 'polypeptide(L)'
;MPANAFNGFTDYGIGIGLRVPHYNHILSEKPTVDWFEIISENFMCDGGRPLKVLDQILEQYRVVQHGVSAYFGSAEPLNREHLKKLKRLVLRTNTPWLTDHLCWGSVDGRYTHDLLPVPYTFAAARVAAAKIRQARDFLEVPIAVENVSSYAEFHVSEMTEWEFLSEVVERADCGILLDVNNIYVSSRNHGFDPVEYIDHVPAGRVAQFHIAGHTRFRKYILDTHDHPVIDPVWQLYERALRRTGPTATLLEWDARIPSFAEVHHEALKARRFLEKVAVHA
;
A
#
# COMPACT_ATOMS: atom_id res chain seq x y z
N MET A 1 -15.42 -12.24 15.23
CA MET A 1 -14.48 -12.59 14.14
C MET A 1 -13.15 -13.01 14.77
N PRO A 2 -12.37 -13.92 14.18
CA PRO A 2 -11.03 -14.15 14.69
C PRO A 2 -10.25 -12.83 14.63
N ALA A 3 -9.50 -12.52 15.69
CA ALA A 3 -8.69 -11.30 15.73
C ALA A 3 -7.69 -11.33 14.57
N ASN A 4 -7.66 -10.26 13.79
CA ASN A 4 -6.64 -10.06 12.77
C ASN A 4 -5.27 -9.99 13.47
N ALA A 5 -4.26 -10.70 12.97
CA ALA A 5 -2.92 -10.73 13.56
C ALA A 5 -2.28 -9.34 13.67
N PHE A 6 -2.75 -8.38 12.87
CA PHE A 6 -2.21 -7.02 12.79
C PHE A 6 -3.09 -5.95 13.45
N ASN A 7 -4.39 -6.20 13.72
CA ASN A 7 -5.31 -5.18 14.25
C ASN A 7 -4.85 -4.56 15.58
N GLY A 8 -4.12 -5.30 16.39
CA GLY A 8 -3.64 -4.79 17.67
C GLY A 8 -2.64 -3.63 17.58
N PHE A 9 -1.99 -3.44 16.43
CA PHE A 9 -0.97 -2.39 16.24
C PHE A 9 -1.08 -1.64 14.90
N THR A 10 -1.94 -2.07 13.99
CA THR A 10 -2.15 -1.41 12.68
C THR A 10 -3.46 -0.64 12.56
N ASP A 11 -4.31 -0.61 13.60
CA ASP A 11 -5.50 0.24 13.60
C ASP A 11 -5.12 1.69 13.98
N TYR A 12 -4.58 2.40 13.01
CA TYR A 12 -4.20 3.81 13.13
C TYR A 12 -5.29 4.78 12.67
N GLY A 13 -6.47 4.30 12.32
CA GLY A 13 -7.54 5.15 11.78
C GLY A 13 -7.30 5.52 10.32
N ILE A 14 -7.51 6.80 9.97
CA ILE A 14 -7.48 7.30 8.60
C ILE A 14 -6.21 8.13 8.38
N GLY A 15 -5.39 7.70 7.43
CA GLY A 15 -4.17 8.38 6.98
C GLY A 15 -4.32 9.10 5.65
N ILE A 16 -3.35 9.95 5.38
CA ILE A 16 -3.19 10.70 4.13
C ILE A 16 -1.73 10.64 3.69
N GLY A 17 -1.50 10.56 2.38
CA GLY A 17 -0.15 10.64 1.83
C GLY A 17 0.51 11.99 2.13
N LEU A 18 1.73 11.99 2.69
CA LEU A 18 2.52 13.19 2.91
C LEU A 18 3.13 13.66 1.57
N ARG A 19 2.46 14.59 0.90
CA ARG A 19 2.84 15.08 -0.42
C ARG A 19 3.39 16.51 -0.37
N VAL A 20 4.38 16.80 -1.20
CA VAL A 20 5.11 18.09 -1.23
C VAL A 20 4.21 19.34 -1.27
N PRO A 21 3.13 19.37 -2.08
CA PRO A 21 2.22 20.53 -2.11
C PRO A 21 1.59 20.87 -0.76
N HIS A 22 1.48 19.90 0.14
CA HIS A 22 0.80 20.06 1.43
C HIS A 22 1.73 20.44 2.58
N TYR A 23 3.07 20.37 2.43
CA TYR A 23 4.03 20.55 3.52
C TYR A 23 3.82 21.85 4.29
N ASN A 24 3.70 22.97 3.57
CA ASN A 24 3.56 24.28 4.23
C ASN A 24 2.25 24.35 5.04
N HIS A 25 1.15 23.88 4.48
CA HIS A 25 -0.15 23.84 5.17
C HIS A 25 -0.07 22.97 6.43
N ILE A 26 0.46 21.76 6.31
CA ILE A 26 0.56 20.83 7.45
C ILE A 26 1.40 21.43 8.58
N LEU A 27 2.54 22.04 8.25
CA LEU A 27 3.43 22.62 9.25
C LEU A 27 2.88 23.88 9.90
N SER A 28 2.11 24.74 9.15
CA SER A 28 1.55 25.97 9.70
C SER A 28 0.25 25.74 10.46
N GLU A 29 -0.69 24.98 9.88
CA GLU A 29 -2.05 24.81 10.40
C GLU A 29 -2.18 23.64 11.38
N LYS A 30 -1.26 22.67 11.35
CA LYS A 30 -1.23 21.50 12.22
C LYS A 30 -2.58 20.76 12.23
N PRO A 31 -3.10 20.35 11.06
CA PRO A 31 -4.41 19.73 10.94
C PRO A 31 -4.48 18.42 11.74
N THR A 32 -5.67 18.08 12.22
CA THR A 32 -5.90 16.81 12.90
C THR A 32 -5.96 15.67 11.88
N VAL A 33 -4.90 14.88 11.79
CA VAL A 33 -4.78 13.68 10.96
C VAL A 33 -4.33 12.53 11.84
N ASP A 34 -4.88 11.34 11.66
CA ASP A 34 -4.52 10.22 12.52
C ASP A 34 -3.07 9.77 12.26
N TRP A 35 -2.64 9.76 10.98
CA TRP A 35 -1.27 9.44 10.57
C TRP A 35 -0.98 9.89 9.13
N PHE A 36 0.29 10.00 8.78
CA PHE A 36 0.76 10.25 7.42
C PHE A 36 1.51 9.04 6.86
N GLU A 37 1.37 8.82 5.55
CA GLU A 37 2.22 7.91 4.81
C GLU A 37 3.24 8.66 3.98
N ILE A 38 4.47 8.15 3.96
CA ILE A 38 5.53 8.67 3.09
C ILE A 38 5.90 7.61 2.04
N ILE A 39 6.19 8.06 0.82
CA ILE A 39 6.93 7.26 -0.14
C ILE A 39 8.40 7.30 0.29
N SER A 40 8.92 6.15 0.71
CA SER A 40 10.25 6.03 1.33
C SER A 40 11.36 6.60 0.46
N GLU A 41 11.31 6.36 -0.84
CA GLU A 41 12.33 6.77 -1.80
C GLU A 41 12.49 8.30 -1.88
N ASN A 42 11.42 9.05 -1.63
CA ASN A 42 11.46 10.52 -1.59
C ASN A 42 12.28 11.08 -0.41
N PHE A 43 12.56 10.23 0.58
CA PHE A 43 13.29 10.61 1.80
C PHE A 43 14.62 9.87 1.96
N MET A 44 15.01 9.04 0.99
CA MET A 44 16.30 8.33 0.98
C MET A 44 17.45 9.21 0.47
N CYS A 45 17.53 10.43 0.96
CA CYS A 45 18.59 11.40 0.66
C CYS A 45 19.49 11.62 1.88
N ASP A 46 20.67 12.22 1.66
CA ASP A 46 21.66 12.44 2.72
C ASP A 46 21.40 13.75 3.52
N GLY A 47 20.30 14.47 3.22
CA GLY A 47 19.95 15.72 3.89
C GLY A 47 18.97 16.56 3.06
N GLY A 48 18.87 17.85 3.41
CA GLY A 48 18.07 18.82 2.67
C GLY A 48 16.65 18.99 3.20
N ARG A 49 15.81 19.67 2.40
CA ARG A 49 14.43 20.02 2.77
C ARG A 49 13.55 18.82 3.10
N PRO A 50 13.60 17.69 2.34
CA PRO A 50 12.73 16.56 2.64
C PRO A 50 12.90 16.04 4.06
N LEU A 51 14.15 15.79 4.48
CA LEU A 51 14.41 15.28 5.83
C LEU A 51 14.07 16.29 6.93
N LYS A 52 14.31 17.59 6.68
CA LYS A 52 13.92 18.66 7.65
C LYS A 52 12.41 18.72 7.85
N VAL A 53 11.64 18.59 6.76
CA VAL A 53 10.17 18.53 6.83
C VAL A 53 9.73 17.27 7.56
N LEU A 54 10.32 16.12 7.22
CA LEU A 54 10.00 14.86 7.88
C LEU A 54 10.22 14.93 9.40
N ASP A 55 11.34 15.50 9.84
CA ASP A 55 11.65 15.67 11.27
C ASP A 55 10.56 16.50 11.98
N GLN A 56 10.14 17.61 11.38
CA GLN A 56 9.06 18.45 11.93
C GLN A 56 7.70 17.73 11.97
N ILE A 57 7.42 16.89 10.97
CA ILE A 57 6.20 16.06 10.94
C ILE A 57 6.25 15.02 12.06
N LEU A 58 7.38 14.36 12.27
CA LEU A 58 7.57 13.34 13.29
C LEU A 58 7.42 13.87 14.73
N GLU A 59 7.60 15.18 14.96
CA GLU A 59 7.35 15.80 16.27
C GLU A 59 5.86 15.76 16.69
N GLN A 60 4.94 15.63 15.73
CA GLN A 60 3.50 15.79 15.96
C GLN A 60 2.65 14.64 15.45
N TYR A 61 3.13 13.90 14.44
CA TYR A 61 2.34 12.90 13.74
C TYR A 61 3.03 11.54 13.69
N ARG A 62 2.23 10.51 13.67
CA ARG A 62 2.69 9.16 13.32
C ARG A 62 2.95 9.11 11.82
N VAL A 63 4.01 8.40 11.44
CA VAL A 63 4.38 8.22 10.03
C VAL A 63 4.56 6.73 9.76
N VAL A 64 3.93 6.26 8.68
CA VAL A 64 4.12 4.91 8.14
C VAL A 64 4.88 5.03 6.83
N GLN A 65 5.76 4.07 6.57
CA GLN A 65 6.55 4.04 5.34
C GLN A 65 5.92 3.13 4.31
N HIS A 66 5.84 3.64 3.08
CA HIS A 66 5.48 2.89 1.89
C HIS A 66 6.65 2.94 0.90
N GLY A 67 7.06 1.81 0.37
CA GLY A 67 8.14 1.66 -0.60
C GLY A 67 7.61 1.37 -2.00
N VAL A 68 8.38 1.76 -3.00
CA VAL A 68 8.05 1.55 -4.43
C VAL A 68 9.18 0.87 -5.21
N SER A 69 10.25 0.45 -4.54
CA SER A 69 11.47 -0.02 -5.23
C SER A 69 12.10 -1.27 -4.63
N ALA A 70 11.44 -1.99 -3.75
CA ALA A 70 11.95 -3.27 -3.27
C ALA A 70 11.86 -4.37 -4.34
N TYR A 71 10.89 -4.27 -5.26
CA TYR A 71 10.69 -5.19 -6.38
C TYR A 71 10.72 -6.65 -5.96
N PHE A 72 9.89 -7.01 -4.98
CA PHE A 72 9.87 -8.37 -4.42
C PHE A 72 9.60 -9.46 -5.46
N GLY A 73 8.89 -9.14 -6.55
CA GLY A 73 8.62 -10.04 -7.67
C GLY A 73 9.75 -10.19 -8.70
N SER A 74 10.81 -9.35 -8.65
CA SER A 74 11.93 -9.47 -9.58
C SER A 74 12.72 -10.76 -9.35
N ALA A 75 13.34 -11.31 -10.40
CA ALA A 75 14.22 -12.46 -10.26
C ALA A 75 15.58 -12.13 -9.61
N GLU A 76 16.00 -10.87 -9.72
CA GLU A 76 17.27 -10.37 -9.19
C GLU A 76 17.31 -10.34 -7.65
N PRO A 77 18.48 -10.43 -7.04
CA PRO A 77 18.62 -10.22 -5.59
C PRO A 77 18.16 -8.83 -5.16
N LEU A 78 17.76 -8.70 -3.89
CA LEU A 78 17.46 -7.41 -3.29
C LEU A 78 18.65 -6.45 -3.37
N ASN A 79 18.39 -5.20 -3.72
CA ASN A 79 19.41 -4.16 -3.76
C ASN A 79 19.85 -3.78 -2.34
N ARG A 80 21.06 -4.19 -1.96
CA ARG A 80 21.60 -3.97 -0.61
C ARG A 80 21.76 -2.47 -0.27
N GLU A 81 22.12 -1.65 -1.23
CA GLU A 81 22.27 -0.20 -0.99
C GLU A 81 20.91 0.46 -0.76
N HIS A 82 19.90 0.03 -1.51
CA HIS A 82 18.51 0.43 -1.26
C HIS A 82 18.07 0.03 0.16
N LEU A 83 18.25 -1.23 0.55
CA LEU A 83 17.91 -1.71 1.89
C LEU A 83 18.63 -0.95 3.01
N LYS A 84 19.90 -0.57 2.83
CA LYS A 84 20.63 0.24 3.82
C LYS A 84 20.02 1.64 3.97
N LYS A 85 19.62 2.27 2.87
CA LYS A 85 18.94 3.57 2.91
C LYS A 85 17.58 3.44 3.60
N LEU A 86 16.83 2.42 3.25
CA LEU A 86 15.52 2.12 3.84
C LEU A 86 15.64 1.86 5.34
N LYS A 87 16.65 1.08 5.80
CA LYS A 87 16.92 0.85 7.22
C LYS A 87 17.20 2.14 7.99
N ARG A 88 18.00 3.06 7.41
CA ARG A 88 18.23 4.37 8.04
C ARG A 88 16.93 5.16 8.21
N LEU A 89 16.05 5.08 7.22
CA LEU A 89 14.75 5.76 7.28
C LEU A 89 13.82 5.09 8.29
N VAL A 90 13.79 3.75 8.36
CA VAL A 90 13.05 2.98 9.37
C VAL A 90 13.45 3.41 10.77
N LEU A 91 14.76 3.52 11.05
CA LEU A 91 15.26 3.98 12.33
C LEU A 91 14.91 5.44 12.64
N ARG A 92 14.85 6.31 11.62
CA ARG A 92 14.49 7.72 11.78
C ARG A 92 13.02 7.92 12.08
N THR A 93 12.13 7.22 11.36
CA THR A 93 10.68 7.39 11.49
C THR A 93 10.09 6.56 12.61
N ASN A 94 10.80 5.55 13.08
CA ASN A 94 10.27 4.55 13.99
C ASN A 94 8.93 3.98 13.48
N THR A 95 8.86 3.74 12.17
CA THR A 95 7.65 3.20 11.54
C THR A 95 7.26 1.86 12.15
N PRO A 96 5.99 1.64 12.49
CA PRO A 96 5.55 0.39 13.14
C PRO A 96 5.50 -0.80 12.16
N TRP A 97 5.34 -0.52 10.88
CA TRP A 97 5.44 -1.46 9.75
C TRP A 97 5.89 -0.70 8.50
N LEU A 98 6.31 -1.45 7.51
CA LEU A 98 6.68 -0.95 6.19
C LEU A 98 5.85 -1.69 5.14
N THR A 99 5.37 -0.97 4.15
CA THR A 99 4.68 -1.55 3.00
C THR A 99 5.50 -1.38 1.72
N ASP A 100 5.39 -2.31 0.77
CA ASP A 100 5.96 -2.19 -0.58
C ASP A 100 5.22 -3.12 -1.53
N HIS A 101 5.34 -2.90 -2.83
CA HIS A 101 4.55 -3.57 -3.86
C HIS A 101 5.04 -4.98 -4.18
N LEU A 102 4.08 -5.88 -4.45
CA LEU A 102 4.34 -7.22 -4.97
C LEU A 102 4.48 -7.17 -6.50
N CYS A 103 5.53 -6.57 -6.98
CA CYS A 103 5.79 -6.29 -8.39
C CYS A 103 7.23 -6.63 -8.79
N TRP A 104 7.50 -6.57 -10.10
CA TRP A 104 8.85 -6.45 -10.61
C TRP A 104 9.03 -5.09 -11.30
N GLY A 105 10.24 -4.57 -11.36
CA GLY A 105 10.55 -3.27 -11.94
C GLY A 105 11.99 -3.15 -12.39
N SER A 106 12.77 -4.25 -12.30
CA SER A 106 14.15 -4.29 -12.77
C SER A 106 14.52 -5.63 -13.36
N VAL A 107 15.36 -5.60 -14.41
CA VAL A 107 16.00 -6.77 -15.02
C VAL A 107 17.37 -6.38 -15.55
N ASP A 108 18.41 -7.18 -15.25
CA ASP A 108 19.81 -6.96 -15.66
C ASP A 108 20.31 -5.53 -15.34
N GLY A 109 19.94 -5.01 -14.14
CA GLY A 109 20.34 -3.67 -13.69
C GLY A 109 19.63 -2.52 -14.41
N ARG A 110 18.63 -2.81 -15.25
CA ARG A 110 17.79 -1.80 -15.91
C ARG A 110 16.46 -1.69 -15.16
N TYR A 111 16.05 -0.46 -14.89
CA TYR A 111 14.83 -0.15 -14.15
C TYR A 111 13.75 0.33 -15.12
N THR A 112 12.54 -0.19 -14.97
CA THR A 112 11.38 0.19 -15.80
C THR A 112 10.76 1.51 -15.32
N HIS A 113 11.00 1.89 -14.08
CA HIS A 113 10.32 2.98 -13.38
C HIS A 113 8.79 2.77 -13.35
N ASP A 114 8.37 1.52 -13.26
CA ASP A 114 6.97 1.11 -13.22
C ASP A 114 6.81 -0.10 -12.30
N LEU A 115 5.58 -0.33 -11.82
CA LEU A 115 5.20 -1.43 -10.97
C LEU A 115 4.54 -2.51 -11.84
N LEU A 116 5.32 -3.44 -12.34
CA LEU A 116 4.85 -4.44 -13.28
C LEU A 116 4.38 -5.71 -12.57
N PRO A 117 3.25 -6.31 -13.01
CA PRO A 117 2.73 -7.54 -12.43
C PRO A 117 3.70 -8.70 -12.63
N VAL A 118 3.70 -9.66 -11.73
CA VAL A 118 4.48 -10.90 -11.83
C VAL A 118 3.62 -12.02 -12.41
N PRO A 119 4.18 -13.06 -13.05
CA PRO A 119 3.43 -14.25 -13.39
C PRO A 119 3.00 -14.99 -12.11
N TYR A 120 1.73 -15.28 -11.96
CA TYR A 120 1.16 -15.90 -10.76
C TYR A 120 1.46 -17.40 -10.73
N THR A 121 2.72 -17.73 -10.43
CA THR A 121 3.22 -19.12 -10.36
C THR A 121 3.75 -19.44 -8.97
N PHE A 122 3.73 -20.72 -8.59
CA PHE A 122 4.35 -21.17 -7.33
C PHE A 122 5.85 -20.85 -7.26
N ALA A 123 6.54 -20.82 -8.41
CA ALA A 123 7.94 -20.45 -8.47
C ALA A 123 8.17 -18.97 -8.13
N ALA A 124 7.37 -18.07 -8.73
CA ALA A 124 7.42 -16.64 -8.44
C ALA A 124 7.03 -16.35 -6.97
N ALA A 125 6.02 -17.03 -6.44
CA ALA A 125 5.62 -16.90 -5.04
C ALA A 125 6.75 -17.27 -4.07
N ARG A 126 7.48 -18.36 -4.33
CA ARG A 126 8.64 -18.73 -3.52
C ARG A 126 9.75 -17.68 -3.54
N VAL A 127 10.04 -17.12 -4.72
CA VAL A 127 11.05 -16.07 -4.87
C VAL A 127 10.65 -14.81 -4.11
N ALA A 128 9.45 -14.33 -4.31
CA ALA A 128 8.93 -13.14 -3.63
C ALA A 128 8.94 -13.33 -2.11
N ALA A 129 8.40 -14.43 -1.61
CA ALA A 129 8.37 -14.73 -0.18
C ALA A 129 9.77 -14.81 0.46
N ALA A 130 10.75 -15.37 -0.24
CA ALA A 130 12.13 -15.43 0.25
C ALA A 130 12.73 -14.03 0.38
N LYS A 131 12.46 -13.13 -0.57
CA LYS A 131 12.94 -11.75 -0.53
C LYS A 131 12.26 -10.92 0.55
N ILE A 132 10.96 -11.08 0.72
CA ILE A 132 10.21 -10.40 1.79
C ILE A 132 10.79 -10.77 3.16
N ARG A 133 11.04 -12.07 3.41
CA ARG A 133 11.72 -12.50 4.65
C ARG A 133 13.11 -11.88 4.80
N GLN A 134 13.93 -11.90 3.74
CA GLN A 134 15.25 -11.28 3.74
C GLN A 134 15.18 -9.77 4.07
N ALA A 135 14.25 -9.04 3.47
CA ALA A 135 14.05 -7.63 3.74
C ALA A 135 13.59 -7.39 5.18
N ARG A 136 12.59 -8.14 5.66
CA ARG A 136 12.08 -8.07 7.03
C ARG A 136 13.19 -8.31 8.05
N ASP A 137 13.97 -9.37 7.88
CA ASP A 137 15.04 -9.74 8.81
C ASP A 137 16.17 -8.69 8.81
N PHE A 138 16.46 -8.07 7.67
CA PHE A 138 17.44 -6.98 7.58
C PHE A 138 16.92 -5.67 8.15
N LEU A 139 15.67 -5.31 7.86
CA LEU A 139 15.05 -4.06 8.28
C LEU A 139 14.60 -4.09 9.74
N GLU A 140 14.34 -5.29 10.29
CA GLU A 140 13.84 -5.51 11.65
C GLU A 140 12.52 -4.77 11.94
N VAL A 141 11.63 -4.76 10.92
CA VAL A 141 10.30 -4.16 10.96
C VAL A 141 9.31 -5.08 10.24
N PRO A 142 8.06 -5.23 10.73
CA PRO A 142 7.04 -5.95 9.99
C PRO A 142 6.86 -5.39 8.57
N ILE A 143 6.64 -6.28 7.60
CA ILE A 143 6.39 -5.90 6.20
C ILE A 143 4.99 -6.34 5.81
N ALA A 144 4.29 -5.49 5.07
CA ALA A 144 3.08 -5.84 4.34
C ALA A 144 3.29 -5.58 2.84
N VAL A 145 2.79 -6.49 2.00
CA VAL A 145 2.92 -6.35 0.55
C VAL A 145 1.62 -5.94 -0.08
N GLU A 146 1.72 -5.09 -1.10
CA GLU A 146 0.60 -4.52 -1.81
C GLU A 146 0.31 -5.26 -3.11
N ASN A 147 -0.99 -5.50 -3.36
CA ASN A 147 -1.49 -5.91 -4.67
C ASN A 147 -1.46 -4.75 -5.65
N VAL A 148 -0.82 -4.95 -6.80
CA VAL A 148 -0.69 -3.90 -7.82
C VAL A 148 -1.85 -3.90 -8.81
N SER A 149 -2.16 -2.74 -9.40
CA SER A 149 -3.02 -2.67 -10.58
C SER A 149 -2.32 -3.31 -11.78
N SER A 150 -3.05 -4.02 -12.63
CA SER A 150 -2.45 -4.73 -13.76
C SER A 150 -3.16 -4.44 -15.09
N TYR A 151 -2.36 -4.48 -16.17
CA TYR A 151 -2.77 -4.18 -17.54
C TYR A 151 -2.35 -5.28 -18.51
N ALA A 152 -1.71 -6.32 -18.00
CA ALA A 152 -1.24 -7.47 -18.74
C ALA A 152 -1.35 -8.74 -17.91
N GLU A 153 -1.60 -9.85 -18.56
CA GLU A 153 -1.66 -11.19 -17.97
C GLU A 153 -0.59 -12.07 -18.56
N PHE A 154 -0.13 -13.04 -17.77
CA PHE A 154 0.87 -14.02 -18.20
C PHE A 154 0.20 -15.36 -18.45
N HIS A 155 0.33 -15.90 -19.66
CA HIS A 155 -0.21 -17.23 -20.01
C HIS A 155 0.36 -18.38 -19.17
N VAL A 156 1.50 -18.15 -18.52
CA VAL A 156 2.14 -19.13 -17.63
C VAL A 156 1.61 -19.09 -16.20
N SER A 157 0.68 -18.19 -15.90
CA SER A 157 0.07 -18.12 -14.56
C SER A 157 -0.67 -19.43 -14.25
N GLU A 158 -0.47 -19.94 -13.05
CA GLU A 158 -0.99 -21.24 -12.55
C GLU A 158 -2.18 -21.04 -11.61
N MET A 159 -2.42 -19.81 -11.17
CA MET A 159 -3.42 -19.45 -10.17
C MET A 159 -3.91 -18.01 -10.40
N THR A 160 -4.98 -17.63 -9.70
CA THR A 160 -5.49 -16.25 -9.66
C THR A 160 -4.56 -15.33 -8.86
N GLU A 161 -4.75 -14.01 -9.03
CA GLU A 161 -3.94 -13.02 -8.29
C GLU A 161 -4.13 -13.15 -6.76
N TRP A 162 -5.35 -13.34 -6.28
CA TRP A 162 -5.61 -13.48 -4.83
C TRP A 162 -5.06 -14.79 -4.24
N GLU A 163 -5.01 -15.87 -5.02
CA GLU A 163 -4.33 -17.11 -4.63
C GLU A 163 -2.82 -16.89 -4.55
N PHE A 164 -2.26 -16.18 -5.54
CA PHE A 164 -0.84 -15.84 -5.56
C PHE A 164 -0.45 -14.95 -4.38
N LEU A 165 -1.21 -13.89 -4.12
CA LEU A 165 -1.01 -13.01 -2.97
C LEU A 165 -1.06 -13.82 -1.65
N SER A 166 -2.06 -14.69 -1.49
CA SER A 166 -2.20 -15.56 -0.33
C SER A 166 -0.99 -16.48 -0.15
N GLU A 167 -0.56 -17.14 -1.22
CA GLU A 167 0.61 -18.03 -1.22
C GLU A 167 1.90 -17.28 -0.82
N VAL A 168 2.08 -16.05 -1.33
CA VAL A 168 3.25 -15.21 -0.98
C VAL A 168 3.23 -14.84 0.49
N VAL A 169 2.12 -14.30 1.01
CA VAL A 169 2.07 -13.78 2.38
C VAL A 169 2.11 -14.87 3.42
N GLU A 170 1.55 -16.04 3.15
CA GLU A 170 1.65 -17.20 4.02
C GLU A 170 3.08 -17.73 4.10
N ARG A 171 3.75 -17.88 2.95
CA ARG A 171 5.16 -18.31 2.88
C ARG A 171 6.13 -17.30 3.48
N ALA A 172 5.87 -16.01 3.31
CA ALA A 172 6.70 -14.95 3.85
C ALA A 172 6.46 -14.71 5.33
N ASP A 173 5.31 -15.12 5.85
CA ASP A 173 4.77 -14.70 7.14
C ASP A 173 4.77 -13.19 7.29
N CYS A 174 4.09 -12.51 6.34
CA CYS A 174 3.99 -11.07 6.27
C CYS A 174 2.52 -10.61 6.18
N GLY A 175 2.31 -9.29 6.26
CA GLY A 175 1.01 -8.65 6.12
C GLY A 175 0.66 -8.38 4.66
N ILE A 176 -0.56 -7.88 4.47
CA ILE A 176 -1.09 -7.36 3.21
C ILE A 176 -1.41 -5.88 3.40
N LEU A 177 -0.90 -5.04 2.52
CA LEU A 177 -1.54 -3.79 2.19
C LEU A 177 -2.53 -4.10 1.08
N LEU A 178 -3.83 -3.99 1.38
CA LEU A 178 -4.88 -4.28 0.41
C LEU A 178 -5.34 -2.98 -0.26
N ASP A 179 -4.87 -2.74 -1.47
CA ASP A 179 -5.37 -1.63 -2.28
C ASP A 179 -6.66 -2.04 -2.98
N VAL A 180 -7.75 -1.40 -2.56
CA VAL A 180 -9.11 -1.69 -3.04
C VAL A 180 -9.36 -1.08 -4.42
N ASN A 181 -8.70 0.05 -4.73
CA ASN A 181 -8.76 0.65 -6.06
C ASN A 181 -8.04 -0.21 -7.09
N ASN A 182 -6.88 -0.79 -6.75
CA ASN A 182 -6.12 -1.70 -7.60
C ASN A 182 -6.92 -2.96 -7.95
N ILE A 183 -7.64 -3.52 -6.96
CA ILE A 183 -8.59 -4.63 -7.21
C ILE A 183 -9.67 -4.19 -8.21
N TYR A 184 -10.27 -3.03 -8.00
CA TYR A 184 -11.31 -2.53 -8.90
C TYR A 184 -10.75 -2.30 -10.31
N VAL A 185 -9.60 -1.63 -10.45
CA VAL A 185 -8.93 -1.35 -11.73
C VAL A 185 -8.63 -2.66 -12.47
N SER A 186 -7.98 -3.60 -11.81
CA SER A 186 -7.63 -4.89 -12.38
C SER A 186 -8.87 -5.70 -12.78
N SER A 187 -9.93 -5.69 -11.95
CA SER A 187 -11.18 -6.38 -12.26
C SER A 187 -11.85 -5.87 -13.54
N ARG A 188 -11.78 -4.55 -13.77
CA ARG A 188 -12.35 -3.93 -14.97
C ARG A 188 -11.50 -4.17 -16.22
N ASN A 189 -10.19 -4.27 -16.05
CA ASN A 189 -9.25 -4.51 -17.15
C ASN A 189 -9.22 -5.98 -17.60
N HIS A 190 -9.37 -6.92 -16.65
CA HIS A 190 -9.25 -8.36 -16.90
C HIS A 190 -10.58 -9.12 -16.83
N GLY A 191 -11.66 -8.51 -16.33
CA GLY A 191 -13.02 -9.09 -16.39
C GLY A 191 -13.35 -10.08 -15.29
N PHE A 192 -12.68 -10.04 -14.14
CA PHE A 192 -13.04 -10.85 -12.96
C PHE A 192 -13.96 -10.09 -11.98
N ASP A 193 -14.57 -10.81 -11.04
CA ASP A 193 -15.38 -10.21 -9.98
C ASP A 193 -14.48 -9.69 -8.84
N PRO A 194 -14.45 -8.37 -8.56
CA PRO A 194 -13.66 -7.82 -7.47
C PRO A 194 -14.12 -8.28 -6.09
N VAL A 195 -15.37 -8.70 -5.96
CA VAL A 195 -15.92 -9.26 -4.72
C VAL A 195 -15.27 -10.61 -4.42
N GLU A 196 -15.08 -11.44 -5.44
CA GLU A 196 -14.40 -12.72 -5.31
C GLU A 196 -12.96 -12.55 -4.83
N TYR A 197 -12.24 -11.57 -5.37
CA TYR A 197 -10.90 -11.21 -4.89
C TYR A 197 -10.88 -10.93 -3.39
N ILE A 198 -11.73 -9.99 -2.94
CA ILE A 198 -11.80 -9.57 -1.53
C ILE A 198 -12.18 -10.76 -0.63
N ASP A 199 -13.07 -11.63 -1.08
CA ASP A 199 -13.54 -12.76 -0.27
C ASP A 199 -12.49 -13.86 -0.08
N HIS A 200 -11.52 -13.97 -0.96
CA HIS A 200 -10.49 -15.01 -0.92
C HIS A 200 -9.17 -14.55 -0.28
N VAL A 201 -8.88 -13.25 -0.21
CA VAL A 201 -7.66 -12.81 0.49
C VAL A 201 -7.73 -13.17 1.99
N PRO A 202 -6.58 -13.54 2.61
CA PRO A 202 -6.53 -13.90 4.03
C PRO A 202 -6.73 -12.65 4.90
N ALA A 203 -7.98 -12.38 5.29
CA ALA A 203 -8.38 -11.20 6.04
C ALA A 203 -7.57 -10.97 7.32
N GLY A 204 -7.14 -12.06 7.99
CA GLY A 204 -6.29 -12.00 9.18
C GLY A 204 -4.87 -11.48 8.93
N ARG A 205 -4.48 -11.25 7.67
CA ARG A 205 -3.17 -10.70 7.28
C ARG A 205 -3.23 -9.29 6.72
N VAL A 206 -4.42 -8.71 6.55
CA VAL A 206 -4.57 -7.33 6.07
C VAL A 206 -4.16 -6.37 7.17
N ALA A 207 -3.03 -5.69 6.98
CA ALA A 207 -2.44 -4.74 7.92
C ALA A 207 -2.88 -3.30 7.63
N GLN A 208 -3.14 -2.98 6.37
CA GLN A 208 -3.45 -1.64 5.90
C GLN A 208 -4.32 -1.70 4.64
N PHE A 209 -5.14 -0.68 4.45
CA PHE A 209 -5.85 -0.42 3.19
C PHE A 209 -5.30 0.80 2.49
N HIS A 210 -5.21 0.73 1.16
CA HIS A 210 -5.23 1.90 0.28
C HIS A 210 -6.58 2.01 -0.40
N ILE A 211 -7.05 3.25 -0.53
CA ILE A 211 -8.21 3.66 -1.31
C ILE A 211 -7.83 4.87 -2.14
N ALA A 212 -8.20 4.86 -3.41
CA ALA A 212 -7.82 5.90 -4.36
C ALA A 212 -8.89 6.10 -5.43
N GLY A 213 -8.76 7.16 -6.20
CA GLY A 213 -9.47 7.34 -7.46
C GLY A 213 -8.60 6.92 -8.65
N HIS A 214 -9.21 6.80 -9.82
CA HIS A 214 -8.55 6.37 -11.04
C HIS A 214 -9.08 7.11 -12.26
N THR A 215 -8.35 7.06 -13.38
CA THR A 215 -8.78 7.62 -14.67
C THR A 215 -9.38 6.54 -15.55
N ARG A 216 -10.60 6.77 -16.06
CA ARG A 216 -11.27 5.85 -16.98
C ARG A 216 -11.05 6.27 -18.43
N PHE A 217 -10.49 5.39 -19.22
CA PHE A 217 -10.42 5.51 -20.68
C PHE A 217 -11.47 4.63 -21.37
N ARG A 218 -11.63 4.79 -22.68
CA ARG A 218 -12.65 4.05 -23.45
C ARG A 218 -12.50 2.52 -23.35
N LYS A 219 -11.27 2.02 -23.30
CA LYS A 219 -10.97 0.58 -23.37
C LYS A 219 -10.42 -0.01 -22.07
N TYR A 220 -9.92 0.79 -21.16
CA TYR A 220 -9.29 0.37 -19.91
C TYR A 220 -9.42 1.45 -18.85
N ILE A 221 -9.11 1.10 -17.64
CA ILE A 221 -8.98 2.01 -16.50
C ILE A 221 -7.51 2.07 -16.11
N LEU A 222 -7.01 3.26 -15.85
CA LEU A 222 -5.65 3.49 -15.39
C LEU A 222 -5.65 3.96 -13.94
N ASP A 223 -4.84 3.32 -13.15
CA ASP A 223 -4.61 3.63 -11.75
C ASP A 223 -3.73 4.87 -11.63
N THR A 224 -4.37 6.03 -11.52
CA THR A 224 -3.70 7.33 -11.58
C THR A 224 -3.66 8.07 -10.24
N HIS A 225 -4.48 7.64 -9.29
CA HIS A 225 -4.64 8.29 -7.98
C HIS A 225 -4.80 9.82 -8.08
N ASP A 226 -5.65 10.27 -9.01
CA ASP A 226 -5.81 11.69 -9.35
C ASP A 226 -7.25 12.21 -9.30
N HIS A 227 -8.16 11.38 -8.78
CA HIS A 227 -9.58 11.67 -8.65
C HIS A 227 -10.13 11.25 -7.29
N PRO A 228 -11.31 11.75 -6.87
CA PRO A 228 -12.02 11.21 -5.73
C PRO A 228 -12.34 9.73 -5.87
N VAL A 229 -12.47 9.04 -4.75
CA VAL A 229 -12.86 7.63 -4.71
C VAL A 229 -14.29 7.46 -5.17
N ILE A 230 -14.54 6.55 -6.10
CA ILE A 230 -15.88 6.30 -6.65
C ILE A 230 -16.69 5.34 -5.77
N ASP A 231 -18.02 5.40 -5.86
CA ASP A 231 -18.93 4.57 -5.06
C ASP A 231 -18.63 3.05 -5.14
N PRO A 232 -18.34 2.45 -6.30
CA PRO A 232 -17.98 1.03 -6.36
C PRO A 232 -16.75 0.67 -5.52
N VAL A 233 -15.73 1.54 -5.46
CA VAL A 233 -14.53 1.31 -4.64
C VAL A 233 -14.90 1.43 -3.15
N TRP A 234 -15.74 2.40 -2.77
CA TRP A 234 -16.26 2.50 -1.40
C TRP A 234 -17.05 1.26 -0.96
N GLN A 235 -17.84 0.67 -1.85
CA GLN A 235 -18.60 -0.57 -1.55
C GLN A 235 -17.67 -1.77 -1.34
N LEU A 236 -16.62 -1.89 -2.16
CA LEU A 236 -15.60 -2.92 -2.00
C LEU A 236 -14.81 -2.73 -0.69
N TYR A 237 -14.46 -1.49 -0.35
CA TYR A 237 -13.81 -1.16 0.91
C TYR A 237 -14.68 -1.53 2.13
N GLU A 238 -15.98 -1.20 2.11
CA GLU A 238 -16.91 -1.61 3.18
C GLU A 238 -16.94 -3.13 3.33
N ARG A 239 -16.97 -3.88 2.21
CA ARG A 239 -16.92 -5.34 2.23
C ARG A 239 -15.61 -5.85 2.84
N ALA A 240 -14.49 -5.31 2.44
CA ALA A 240 -13.18 -5.69 2.98
C ALA A 240 -13.10 -5.43 4.49
N LEU A 241 -13.51 -4.26 4.95
CA LEU A 241 -13.56 -3.92 6.38
C LEU A 241 -14.44 -4.88 7.20
N ARG A 242 -15.58 -5.34 6.66
CA ARG A 242 -16.44 -6.31 7.36
C ARG A 242 -15.74 -7.65 7.59
N ARG A 243 -14.74 -7.98 6.78
CA ARG A 243 -13.95 -9.20 6.90
C ARG A 243 -12.74 -9.04 7.82
N THR A 244 -12.08 -7.88 7.76
CA THR A 244 -10.85 -7.62 8.50
C THR A 244 -11.08 -7.02 9.89
N GLY A 245 -12.20 -6.33 10.10
CA GLY A 245 -12.40 -5.40 11.21
C GLY A 245 -11.71 -4.04 10.95
N PRO A 246 -11.75 -3.13 11.92
CA PRO A 246 -11.07 -1.83 11.83
C PRO A 246 -9.58 -2.01 11.53
N THR A 247 -9.09 -1.35 10.49
CA THR A 247 -7.72 -1.47 9.99
C THR A 247 -7.27 -0.12 9.46
N ALA A 248 -6.01 0.25 9.67
CA ALA A 248 -5.42 1.48 9.16
C ALA A 248 -5.74 1.67 7.66
N THR A 249 -6.28 2.82 7.31
CA THR A 249 -6.71 3.11 5.94
C THR A 249 -6.09 4.40 5.46
N LEU A 250 -5.46 4.37 4.31
CA LEU A 250 -4.89 5.54 3.65
C LEU A 250 -5.75 5.95 2.45
N LEU A 251 -6.05 7.23 2.34
CA LEU A 251 -6.42 7.82 1.06
C LEU A 251 -5.15 8.20 0.31
N GLU A 252 -4.95 7.58 -0.84
CA GLU A 252 -3.83 7.88 -1.72
C GLU A 252 -4.25 8.85 -2.83
N TRP A 253 -3.41 9.91 -3.01
CA TRP A 253 -3.59 10.90 -4.07
C TRP A 253 -2.24 11.37 -4.56
N ASP A 254 -1.85 10.97 -5.79
CA ASP A 254 -0.48 11.09 -6.28
C ASP A 254 -0.32 12.07 -7.44
N ALA A 255 -1.35 12.24 -8.26
CA ALA A 255 -1.32 13.15 -9.38
C ALA A 255 -2.43 14.19 -9.29
N ARG A 256 -2.22 15.36 -9.92
CA ARG A 256 -3.18 16.48 -9.84
C ARG A 256 -3.64 16.76 -8.41
N ILE A 257 -2.69 16.71 -7.47
CA ILE A 257 -2.95 16.78 -6.02
C ILE A 257 -3.70 18.08 -5.70
N PRO A 258 -4.94 18.01 -5.18
CA PRO A 258 -5.73 19.19 -4.85
C PRO A 258 -5.29 19.83 -3.53
N SER A 259 -6.05 20.78 -3.01
CA SER A 259 -5.77 21.37 -1.70
C SER A 259 -5.79 20.31 -0.59
N PHE A 260 -5.04 20.56 0.49
CA PHE A 260 -5.04 19.67 1.66
C PHE A 260 -6.47 19.45 2.20
N ALA A 261 -7.28 20.49 2.25
CA ALA A 261 -8.66 20.41 2.74
C ALA A 261 -9.53 19.46 1.90
N GLU A 262 -9.36 19.44 0.59
CA GLU A 262 -10.08 18.53 -0.31
C GLU A 262 -9.65 17.07 -0.10
N VAL A 263 -8.33 16.81 -0.05
CA VAL A 263 -7.80 15.45 0.22
C VAL A 263 -8.24 14.98 1.60
N HIS A 264 -8.15 15.82 2.62
CA HIS A 264 -8.56 15.50 3.98
C HIS A 264 -10.05 15.20 4.07
N HIS A 265 -10.89 16.02 3.41
CA HIS A 265 -12.33 15.78 3.34
C HIS A 265 -12.67 14.43 2.69
N GLU A 266 -11.98 14.08 1.60
CA GLU A 266 -12.16 12.80 0.93
C GLU A 266 -11.76 11.64 1.84
N ALA A 267 -10.59 11.73 2.50
CA ALA A 267 -10.10 10.73 3.43
C ALA A 267 -11.08 10.47 4.58
N LEU A 268 -11.66 11.51 5.15
CA LEU A 268 -12.61 11.40 6.26
C LEU A 268 -13.90 10.65 5.90
N LYS A 269 -14.22 10.46 4.63
CA LYS A 269 -15.34 9.61 4.22
C LYS A 269 -15.14 8.16 4.67
N ALA A 270 -13.90 7.67 4.70
CA ALA A 270 -13.57 6.33 5.16
C ALA A 270 -13.97 6.10 6.64
N ARG A 271 -13.96 7.15 7.48
CA ARG A 271 -14.31 7.05 8.90
C ARG A 271 -15.71 6.49 9.14
N ARG A 272 -16.66 6.86 8.27
CA ARG A 272 -18.06 6.36 8.36
C ARG A 272 -18.15 4.83 8.23
N PHE A 273 -17.27 4.23 7.43
CA PHE A 273 -17.22 2.79 7.23
C PHE A 273 -16.54 2.08 8.40
N LEU A 274 -15.44 2.65 8.92
CA LEU A 274 -14.79 2.15 10.14
C LEU A 274 -15.73 2.13 11.34
N GLU A 275 -16.46 3.23 11.57
CA GLU A 275 -17.42 3.34 12.67
C GLU A 275 -18.55 2.30 12.57
N LYS A 276 -19.09 2.09 11.36
CA LYS A 276 -20.13 1.06 11.13
C LYS A 276 -19.64 -0.34 11.49
N VAL A 277 -18.40 -0.67 11.16
CA VAL A 277 -17.85 -2.01 11.42
C VAL A 277 -17.50 -2.18 12.89
N ALA A 278 -16.97 -1.14 13.54
CA ALA A 278 -16.64 -1.18 14.96
C ALA A 278 -17.87 -1.41 15.86
N VAL A 279 -19.06 -0.92 15.47
CA VAL A 279 -20.32 -1.13 16.21
C VAL A 279 -20.83 -2.59 16.11
N HIS A 280 -20.41 -3.34 15.10
CA HIS A 280 -20.88 -4.71 14.82
C HIS A 280 -19.83 -5.78 15.17
N ALA A 281 -18.67 -5.40 15.63
CA ALA A 281 -17.58 -6.29 16.07
C ALA A 281 -17.61 -6.49 17.59
#